data_39755b52a4be574766150502db0e5ca2
#
_entry.id   39755b52a4be574766150502db0e5ca2
#
_cell.length_a   1.000
_cell.length_b   1.000
_cell.length_c   1.000
_cell.angle_alpha   90.00
_cell.angle_beta   90.00
_cell.angle_gamma   90.00
#
_symmetry.space_group_name_H-M   'P 1'
#
loop_
_entity.id
_entity.type
_entity.pdbx_description
1 polymer ?
#
loop_
_entity_poly.entity_id
_entity_poly.type
_entity_poly.pdbx_seq_one_letter_code
_entity_poly.pdbx_strand_id
1 'polypeptide(L)'
;MILLASEILDTRPDAVHLDGLDVTVRRNAFGRQVDSFEADLEVTGVPGEPVHAVFIRAPWVERVGPEVEVLATVPAGSAAGRVVAVRQNSVLATSFHPEVTGDRRIHAMFVDMVRTAVARAEPAGSTARADGRPSLSA
;
A
#
# COMPACT_ATOMS: atom_id res chain seq x y z
N MET A 1 -2.14 7.53 1.70
CA MET A 1 -2.70 7.58 0.34
C MET A 1 -2.72 9.00 -0.23
N ILE A 2 -3.45 9.95 0.36
CA ILE A 2 -3.67 11.30 -0.21
C ILE A 2 -2.36 12.02 -0.59
N LEU A 3 -1.40 12.12 0.33
CA LEU A 3 -0.14 12.83 0.09
C LEU A 3 0.74 12.23 -1.01
N LEU A 4 0.57 10.95 -1.33
CA LEU A 4 1.36 10.25 -2.35
C LEU A 4 0.70 10.28 -3.72
N ALA A 5 -0.59 10.62 -3.81
CA ALA A 5 -1.34 10.64 -5.06
C ALA A 5 -0.77 11.67 -6.06
N SER A 6 -0.86 11.35 -7.35
CA SER A 6 -0.53 12.28 -8.43
C SER A 6 -1.57 13.39 -8.57
N GLU A 7 -2.81 13.14 -8.16
CA GLU A 7 -3.88 14.12 -8.19
C GLU A 7 -4.82 13.96 -6.99
N ILE A 8 -5.29 15.06 -6.42
CA ILE A 8 -6.23 15.10 -5.30
C ILE A 8 -7.43 15.94 -5.68
N LEU A 9 -8.60 15.31 -5.74
CA LEU A 9 -9.87 15.98 -5.99
C LEU A 9 -10.46 16.56 -4.69
N ASP A 10 -11.29 17.60 -4.82
CA ASP A 10 -11.97 18.27 -3.71
C ASP A 10 -11.00 18.80 -2.63
N THR A 11 -9.87 19.33 -3.08
CA THR A 11 -8.84 19.91 -2.21
C THR A 11 -8.62 21.38 -2.51
N ARG A 12 -7.85 22.07 -1.66
CA ARG A 12 -7.48 23.46 -1.90
C ARG A 12 -6.45 23.53 -3.03
N PRO A 13 -6.40 24.63 -3.80
CA PRO A 13 -5.44 24.79 -4.90
C PRO A 13 -3.97 24.74 -4.46
N ASP A 14 -3.69 25.04 -3.19
CA ASP A 14 -2.36 25.05 -2.56
C ASP A 14 -2.01 23.74 -1.86
N ALA A 15 -2.80 22.68 -2.02
CA ALA A 15 -2.52 21.40 -1.41
C ALA A 15 -1.25 20.78 -2.00
N VAL A 16 -0.30 20.48 -1.12
CA VAL A 16 0.95 19.83 -1.50
C VAL A 16 0.75 18.31 -1.54
N HIS A 17 1.23 17.68 -2.59
CA HIS A 17 1.32 16.23 -2.71
C HIS A 17 2.69 15.82 -3.27
N LEU A 18 3.08 14.56 -3.06
CA LEU A 18 4.43 14.07 -3.35
C LEU A 18 4.56 13.39 -4.72
N ASP A 19 3.43 13.17 -5.41
CA ASP A 19 3.37 12.50 -6.72
C ASP A 19 4.17 11.17 -6.77
N GLY A 20 4.03 10.38 -5.72
CA GLY A 20 4.72 9.09 -5.56
C GLY A 20 3.87 7.87 -5.90
N LEU A 21 2.60 8.07 -6.27
CA LEU A 21 1.62 7.03 -6.56
C LEU A 21 0.69 7.51 -7.68
N ASP A 22 0.69 6.83 -8.83
CA ASP A 22 -0.10 7.23 -10.02
C ASP A 22 -1.59 6.93 -9.84
N VAL A 23 -2.23 7.68 -8.96
CA VAL A 23 -3.67 7.63 -8.71
C VAL A 23 -4.26 9.02 -8.58
N THR A 24 -5.53 9.16 -8.95
CA THR A 24 -6.36 10.31 -8.58
C THR A 24 -7.19 9.93 -7.38
N VAL A 25 -7.11 10.70 -6.30
CA VAL A 25 -7.79 10.43 -5.02
C VAL A 25 -8.84 11.51 -4.74
N ARG A 26 -10.03 11.09 -4.32
CA ARG A 26 -11.08 12.00 -3.83
C ARG A 26 -11.08 12.02 -2.30
N ARG A 27 -10.97 13.20 -1.71
CA ARG A 27 -11.05 13.41 -0.26
C ARG A 27 -12.50 13.36 0.21
N ASN A 28 -12.71 12.94 1.49
CA ASN A 28 -14.03 12.90 2.14
C ASN A 28 -15.12 12.27 1.25
N ALA A 29 -14.73 11.20 0.58
CA ALA A 29 -15.44 10.67 -0.56
C ALA A 29 -16.77 9.98 -0.19
N PHE A 30 -16.93 9.54 1.07
CA PHE A 30 -18.11 8.80 1.53
C PHE A 30 -19.27 9.69 2.04
N GLY A 31 -19.18 11.01 1.81
CA GLY A 31 -20.25 11.97 2.10
C GLY A 31 -20.29 12.48 3.54
N ARG A 32 -21.08 13.55 3.77
CA ARG A 32 -21.18 14.22 5.08
C ARG A 32 -21.94 13.41 6.13
N GLN A 33 -22.71 12.40 5.74
CA GLN A 33 -23.53 11.61 6.67
C GLN A 33 -22.87 10.36 7.20
N VAL A 34 -21.73 9.92 6.60
CA VAL A 34 -21.00 8.73 7.03
C VAL A 34 -19.55 9.12 7.27
N ASP A 35 -19.23 9.63 8.45
CA ASP A 35 -17.85 9.95 8.85
C ASP A 35 -17.00 8.69 9.00
N SER A 36 -17.63 7.53 9.24
CA SER A 36 -16.97 6.23 9.34
C SER A 36 -17.91 5.09 8.97
N PHE A 37 -17.37 4.01 8.42
CA PHE A 37 -18.07 2.74 8.18
C PHE A 37 -17.07 1.59 8.23
N GLU A 38 -17.60 0.36 8.25
CA GLU A 38 -16.82 -0.87 8.26
C GLU A 38 -17.23 -1.75 7.08
N ALA A 39 -16.28 -2.52 6.56
CA ALA A 39 -16.54 -3.50 5.50
C ALA A 39 -15.52 -4.64 5.58
N ASP A 40 -15.95 -5.83 5.20
CA ASP A 40 -15.06 -6.97 5.02
C ASP A 40 -14.55 -6.98 3.57
N LEU A 41 -13.23 -6.94 3.41
CA LEU A 41 -12.56 -6.78 2.13
C LEU A 41 -11.79 -8.03 1.72
N GLU A 42 -12.03 -8.49 0.50
CA GLU A 42 -11.07 -9.37 -0.16
C GLU A 42 -9.86 -8.52 -0.60
N VAL A 43 -8.69 -8.83 -0.06
CA VAL A 43 -7.45 -8.11 -0.37
C VAL A 43 -6.51 -9.03 -1.14
N THR A 44 -6.17 -8.64 -2.36
CA THR A 44 -5.23 -9.39 -3.20
C THR A 44 -3.87 -9.54 -2.50
N GLY A 45 -3.39 -10.78 -2.39
CA GLY A 45 -2.14 -11.10 -1.71
C GLY A 45 -2.26 -11.30 -0.20
N VAL A 46 -3.46 -11.17 0.38
CA VAL A 46 -3.74 -11.50 1.79
C VAL A 46 -4.63 -12.76 1.82
N PRO A 47 -4.08 -13.92 2.19
CA PRO A 47 -4.85 -15.16 2.20
C PRO A 47 -5.79 -15.26 3.41
N GLY A 48 -6.77 -16.16 3.31
CA GLY A 48 -7.71 -16.50 4.36
C GLY A 48 -9.01 -15.69 4.30
N GLU A 49 -9.61 -15.47 5.45
CA GLU A 49 -10.87 -14.73 5.59
C GLU A 49 -10.72 -13.26 5.14
N PRO A 50 -11.82 -12.61 4.72
CA PRO A 50 -11.82 -11.19 4.41
C PRO A 50 -11.21 -10.35 5.53
N VAL A 51 -10.55 -9.27 5.17
CA VAL A 51 -9.98 -8.31 6.12
C VAL A 51 -11.08 -7.36 6.59
N HIS A 52 -11.33 -7.32 7.89
CA HIS A 52 -12.25 -6.34 8.46
C HIS A 52 -11.62 -4.95 8.42
N ALA A 53 -12.18 -4.05 7.62
CA ALA A 53 -11.63 -2.72 7.37
C ALA A 53 -12.51 -1.63 8.00
N VAL A 54 -11.85 -0.74 8.75
CA VAL A 54 -12.48 0.43 9.39
C VAL A 54 -12.08 1.68 8.61
N PHE A 55 -13.09 2.40 8.10
CA PHE A 55 -12.93 3.62 7.34
C PHE A 55 -13.33 4.82 8.19
N ILE A 56 -12.43 5.78 8.36
CA ILE A 56 -12.65 7.00 9.14
C ILE A 56 -12.35 8.19 8.23
N ARG A 57 -13.37 8.91 7.82
CA ARG A 57 -13.26 10.06 6.87
C ARG A 57 -12.36 9.74 5.68
N ALA A 58 -12.50 8.54 5.18
CA ALA A 58 -11.59 7.95 4.24
C ALA A 58 -11.70 8.57 2.82
N PRO A 59 -10.59 8.64 2.08
CA PRO A 59 -10.61 8.87 0.64
C PRO A 59 -10.96 7.59 -0.10
N TRP A 60 -11.26 7.69 -1.38
CA TRP A 60 -11.17 6.58 -2.31
C TRP A 60 -10.37 6.97 -3.56
N VAL A 61 -9.94 5.96 -4.32
CA VAL A 61 -9.27 6.17 -5.60
C VAL A 61 -10.31 6.30 -6.70
N GLU A 62 -10.29 7.41 -7.44
CA GLU A 62 -11.14 7.66 -8.61
C GLU A 62 -10.54 7.10 -9.90
N ARG A 63 -9.21 7.25 -10.05
CA ARG A 63 -8.45 6.78 -11.20
C ARG A 63 -7.21 6.03 -10.75
N VAL A 64 -6.92 4.96 -11.44
CA VAL A 64 -5.73 4.12 -11.24
C VAL A 64 -4.90 4.17 -12.50
N GLY A 65 -3.61 4.45 -12.38
CA GLY A 65 -2.65 4.40 -13.48
C GLY A 65 -2.30 2.97 -13.89
N PRO A 66 -1.69 2.79 -15.06
CA PRO A 66 -1.45 1.46 -15.66
C PRO A 66 -0.49 0.57 -14.84
N GLU A 67 0.42 1.18 -14.09
CA GLU A 67 1.41 0.48 -13.25
C GLU A 67 0.93 0.25 -11.81
N VAL A 68 -0.29 0.66 -11.50
CA VAL A 68 -0.87 0.53 -10.16
C VAL A 68 -1.75 -0.71 -10.08
N GLU A 69 -1.44 -1.59 -9.15
CA GLU A 69 -2.25 -2.77 -8.85
C GLU A 69 -3.34 -2.43 -7.84
N VAL A 70 -4.59 -2.73 -8.17
CA VAL A 70 -5.72 -2.64 -7.23
C VAL A 70 -5.72 -3.88 -6.34
N LEU A 71 -5.61 -3.66 -5.03
CA LEU A 71 -5.58 -4.74 -4.04
C LEU A 71 -6.95 -5.01 -3.43
N ALA A 72 -7.78 -3.98 -3.24
CA ALA A 72 -9.12 -4.14 -2.69
C ALA A 72 -10.08 -3.07 -3.17
N THR A 73 -11.33 -3.49 -3.32
CA THR A 73 -12.50 -2.63 -3.58
C THR A 73 -13.57 -2.91 -2.53
N VAL A 74 -14.43 -1.93 -2.26
CA VAL A 74 -15.57 -2.10 -1.37
C VAL A 74 -16.61 -3.02 -2.03
N PRO A 75 -17.03 -4.13 -1.39
CA PRO A 75 -17.86 -5.14 -2.08
C PRO A 75 -19.33 -4.75 -2.19
N ALA A 76 -19.87 -3.93 -1.27
CA ALA A 76 -21.27 -3.65 -1.20
C ALA A 76 -21.58 -2.26 -0.58
N GLY A 77 -22.85 -1.86 -0.60
CA GLY A 77 -23.29 -0.59 -0.04
C GLY A 77 -23.12 0.59 -1.00
N SER A 78 -23.24 1.81 -0.47
CA SER A 78 -23.14 3.04 -1.26
C SER A 78 -21.75 3.29 -1.86
N ALA A 79 -20.75 2.65 -1.31
CA ALA A 79 -19.35 2.72 -1.76
C ALA A 79 -18.91 1.54 -2.63
N ALA A 80 -19.82 0.64 -3.02
CA ALA A 80 -19.51 -0.56 -3.80
C ALA A 80 -18.68 -0.23 -5.04
N GLY A 81 -17.63 -1.03 -5.28
CA GLY A 81 -16.72 -0.86 -6.41
C GLY A 81 -15.66 0.22 -6.24
N ARG A 82 -15.67 0.99 -5.14
CA ARG A 82 -14.63 1.99 -4.88
C ARG A 82 -13.32 1.32 -4.50
N VAL A 83 -12.24 1.76 -5.13
CA VAL A 83 -10.89 1.26 -4.85
C VAL A 83 -10.37 1.88 -3.57
N VAL A 84 -9.94 1.03 -2.64
CA VAL A 84 -9.56 1.41 -1.26
C VAL A 84 -8.20 0.87 -0.82
N ALA A 85 -7.58 0.03 -1.62
CA ALA A 85 -6.19 -0.39 -1.42
C ALA A 85 -5.50 -0.59 -2.77
N VAL A 86 -4.29 -0.08 -2.89
CA VAL A 86 -3.48 -0.14 -4.11
C VAL A 86 -2.01 -0.36 -3.79
N ARG A 87 -1.29 -0.90 -4.77
CA ARG A 87 0.16 -1.05 -4.73
C ARG A 87 0.78 -0.54 -6.02
N GLN A 88 1.89 0.16 -5.91
CA GLN A 88 2.75 0.51 -7.05
C GLN A 88 4.21 0.39 -6.62
N ASN A 89 4.96 -0.49 -7.24
CA ASN A 89 6.35 -0.77 -6.87
C ASN A 89 6.50 -1.11 -5.37
N SER A 90 7.23 -0.30 -4.62
CA SER A 90 7.44 -0.42 -3.17
C SER A 90 6.45 0.37 -2.32
N VAL A 91 5.45 1.00 -2.94
CA VAL A 91 4.42 1.79 -2.25
C VAL A 91 3.16 0.94 -2.07
N LEU A 92 2.70 0.85 -0.82
CA LEU A 92 1.40 0.28 -0.45
C LEU A 92 0.54 1.37 0.17
N ALA A 93 -0.69 1.54 -0.30
CA ALA A 93 -1.59 2.55 0.21
C ALA A 93 -2.99 1.98 0.46
N THR A 94 -3.55 2.26 1.64
CA THR A 94 -4.90 1.90 2.04
C THR A 94 -5.70 3.14 2.41
N SER A 95 -7.01 3.10 2.21
CA SER A 95 -7.94 4.13 2.69
C SER A 95 -8.50 3.82 4.08
N PHE A 96 -8.39 2.57 4.51
CA PHE A 96 -8.81 2.11 5.82
C PHE A 96 -7.62 2.04 6.79
N HIS A 97 -7.91 1.82 8.05
CA HIS A 97 -6.97 1.77 9.16
C HIS A 97 -6.69 0.31 9.58
N PRO A 98 -5.69 -0.36 8.99
CA PRO A 98 -5.41 -1.77 9.31
C PRO A 98 -4.97 -2.01 10.76
N GLU A 99 -4.49 -0.96 11.44
CA GLU A 99 -4.04 -1.03 12.83
C GLU A 99 -5.20 -1.10 13.86
N VAL A 100 -6.41 -0.69 13.46
CA VAL A 100 -7.54 -0.56 14.39
C VAL A 100 -8.16 -1.90 14.76
N THR A 101 -8.15 -2.87 13.85
CA THR A 101 -8.84 -4.16 14.03
C THR A 101 -7.97 -5.23 14.67
N GLY A 102 -6.68 -4.99 14.87
CA GLY A 102 -5.72 -5.98 15.37
C GLY A 102 -5.32 -7.05 14.34
N ASP A 103 -5.86 -7.02 13.13
CA ASP A 103 -5.45 -7.89 12.03
C ASP A 103 -4.10 -7.43 11.47
N ARG A 104 -3.08 -8.28 11.58
CA ARG A 104 -1.71 -7.96 11.18
C ARG A 104 -1.37 -8.36 9.75
N ARG A 105 -2.29 -8.96 9.00
CA ARG A 105 -2.00 -9.52 7.66
C ARG A 105 -1.59 -8.45 6.65
N ILE A 106 -2.18 -7.25 6.69
CA ILE A 106 -1.77 -6.12 5.85
C ILE A 106 -0.34 -5.67 6.21
N HIS A 107 -0.02 -5.58 7.50
CA HIS A 107 1.33 -5.24 7.95
C HIS A 107 2.35 -6.31 7.55
N ALA A 108 1.99 -7.60 7.65
CA ALA A 108 2.84 -8.70 7.21
C ALA A 108 3.13 -8.62 5.71
N MET A 109 2.11 -8.35 4.89
CA MET A 109 2.29 -8.12 3.45
C MET A 109 3.27 -6.98 3.17
N PHE A 110 3.17 -5.87 3.88
CA PHE A 110 4.11 -4.75 3.73
C PHE A 110 5.54 -5.14 4.13
N VAL A 111 5.72 -5.85 5.23
CA VAL A 111 7.04 -6.36 5.67
C VAL A 111 7.65 -7.27 4.60
N ASP A 112 6.87 -8.13 3.98
CA ASP A 112 7.34 -9.01 2.90
C ASP A 112 7.71 -8.23 1.63
N MET A 113 6.99 -7.14 1.32
CA MET A 113 7.39 -6.20 0.25
C MET A 113 8.76 -5.59 0.55
N VAL A 114 9.01 -5.13 1.78
CA VAL A 114 10.29 -4.57 2.20
C VAL A 114 11.41 -5.60 2.07
N ARG A 115 11.22 -6.82 2.58
CA ARG A 115 12.19 -7.91 2.48
C ARG A 115 12.55 -8.22 1.03
N THR A 116 11.55 -8.29 0.17
CA THR A 116 11.74 -8.53 -1.27
C THR A 116 12.53 -7.40 -1.93
N ALA A 117 12.25 -6.16 -1.59
CA ALA A 117 12.96 -5.01 -2.13
C ALA A 117 14.44 -5.00 -1.69
N VAL A 118 14.72 -5.28 -0.42
CA VAL A 118 16.09 -5.38 0.13
C VAL A 118 16.86 -6.49 -0.56
N ALA A 119 16.28 -7.70 -0.68
CA ALA A 119 16.93 -8.83 -1.32
C ALA A 119 17.28 -8.57 -2.80
N ARG A 120 16.50 -7.74 -3.49
CA ARG A 120 16.78 -7.33 -4.88
C ARG A 120 17.86 -6.24 -4.96
N ALA A 121 18.03 -5.45 -3.91
CA ALA A 121 19.00 -4.37 -3.86
C ALA A 121 20.41 -4.86 -3.46
N GLU A 122 20.52 -6.02 -2.82
CA GLU A 122 21.82 -6.61 -2.50
C GLU A 122 22.49 -7.13 -3.78
N PRO A 123 23.71 -6.66 -4.13
CA PRO A 123 24.43 -7.17 -5.30
C PRO A 123 24.79 -8.64 -5.07
N ALA A 124 24.43 -9.50 -6.01
CA ALA A 124 24.93 -10.88 -6.08
C ALA A 124 26.46 -10.84 -6.19
N GLY A 125 27.18 -11.03 -5.09
CA GLY A 125 28.63 -11.11 -5.14
C GLY A 125 29.38 -10.52 -3.95
N SER A 126 29.19 -11.07 -2.75
CA SER A 126 30.25 -11.11 -1.77
C SER A 126 30.64 -12.56 -1.51
N THR A 127 31.24 -13.19 -2.53
CA THR A 127 32.06 -14.39 -2.27
C THR A 127 33.30 -13.91 -1.54
N ALA A 128 33.36 -14.23 -0.26
CA ALA A 128 34.53 -14.10 0.57
C ALA A 128 35.78 -14.58 -0.19
N ARG A 129 36.76 -13.72 -0.33
CA ARG A 129 38.12 -14.11 -0.69
C ARG A 129 38.62 -15.03 0.42
N ALA A 130 38.69 -16.29 0.12
CA ALA A 130 39.44 -17.24 0.91
C ALA A 130 40.92 -16.84 0.93
N ASP A 131 41.38 -16.71 2.12
CA ASP A 131 42.71 -16.50 2.62
C ASP A 131 43.78 -17.31 1.86
N GLY A 132 44.59 -16.62 1.08
CA GLY A 132 45.86 -17.17 0.56
C GLY A 132 46.96 -16.89 1.56
N ARG A 133 47.19 -17.79 2.50
CA ARG A 133 48.46 -17.80 3.28
C ARG A 133 49.63 -18.15 2.39
N PRO A 134 50.70 -17.38 2.33
CA PRO A 134 51.95 -17.86 1.78
C PRO A 134 52.67 -18.76 2.80
N SER A 135 52.93 -19.98 2.39
CA SER A 135 53.81 -20.91 3.08
C SER A 135 55.25 -20.39 3.01
N LEU A 136 55.79 -20.00 4.15
CA LEU A 136 57.23 -19.78 4.30
C LEU A 136 57.86 -21.14 4.56
N SER A 137 58.61 -21.66 3.57
CA SER A 137 59.61 -22.73 3.76
C SER A 137 60.94 -22.09 4.04
N ALA A 138 61.52 -22.47 5.16
CA ALA A 138 62.89 -22.20 5.49
C ALA A 138 63.81 -23.11 4.72
#